data_9677c988222e573e09762839ba6ed609
#
_entry.id   9677c988222e573e09762839ba6ed609
#
_cell.length_a   1.000
_cell.length_b   1.000
_cell.length_c   1.000
_cell.angle_alpha   90.00
_cell.angle_beta   90.00
_cell.angle_gamma   90.00
#
_symmetry.space_group_name_H-M   'P 1'
#
loop_
_entity.id
_entity.type
_entity.pdbx_description
1 polymer ?
#
loop_
_entity_poly.entity_id
_entity_poly.type
_entity_poly.pdbx_seq_one_letter_code
_entity_poly.pdbx_strand_id
1 'polypeptide(L)'
;MNIEELLEQPYYVMDILPRQVPADSGGQYFKVEEYYLKDKGRLSRQYADVLLKLNCYFDLAFSYDAEHWQKNPEPEKIVRMVKACLSEVSPESFLYVMLTDVPMLLTLQRDITHMTLYNPSDDLLHLIGQLASSEGLFVWSPLTIR
;
A
#
# COMPACT_ATOMS: atom_id res chain seq x y z
N MET A 1 7.41 16.41 -7.93
CA MET A 1 5.99 16.16 -8.25
C MET A 1 5.13 16.33 -7.02
N ASN A 2 3.98 16.95 -7.17
CA ASN A 2 3.00 17.02 -6.08
C ASN A 2 2.13 15.76 -6.07
N ILE A 3 1.27 15.64 -5.06
CA ILE A 3 0.39 14.48 -4.90
C ILE A 3 -0.52 14.27 -6.11
N GLU A 4 -1.10 15.35 -6.63
CA GLU A 4 -2.02 15.25 -7.76
C GLU A 4 -1.33 14.71 -8.99
N GLU A 5 -0.12 15.16 -9.26
CA GLU A 5 0.69 14.67 -10.37
C GLU A 5 1.08 13.19 -10.18
N LEU A 6 1.44 12.79 -8.96
CA LEU A 6 1.80 11.41 -8.67
C LEU A 6 0.62 10.46 -8.86
N LEU A 7 -0.59 10.87 -8.47
CA LEU A 7 -1.79 10.05 -8.64
C LEU A 7 -2.15 9.81 -10.11
N GLU A 8 -1.62 10.61 -11.01
CA GLU A 8 -1.85 10.45 -12.46
C GLU A 8 -0.77 9.57 -13.13
N GLN A 9 0.27 9.19 -12.41
CA GLN A 9 1.34 8.38 -12.95
C GLN A 9 0.97 6.91 -13.07
N PRO A 10 1.68 6.14 -13.91
CA PRO A 10 1.51 4.69 -13.94
C PRO A 10 1.68 4.10 -12.55
N TYR A 11 0.86 3.11 -12.23
CA TYR A 11 0.88 2.54 -10.90
C TYR A 11 0.99 1.02 -10.91
N TYR A 12 1.42 0.49 -9.77
CA TYR A 12 1.50 -0.93 -9.47
C TYR A 12 0.68 -1.19 -8.23
N VAL A 13 0.35 -2.45 -7.98
CA VAL A 13 -0.32 -2.83 -6.74
C VAL A 13 0.57 -3.79 -5.95
N MET A 14 0.49 -3.66 -4.61
CA MET A 14 1.06 -4.64 -3.69
C MET A 14 -0.12 -5.40 -3.08
N ASP A 15 -0.14 -6.70 -3.26
CA ASP A 15 -1.33 -7.49 -3.00
C ASP A 15 -0.97 -8.85 -2.41
N ILE A 16 -1.96 -9.50 -1.83
CA ILE A 16 -1.84 -10.88 -1.34
C ILE A 16 -1.74 -11.88 -2.50
N LEU A 17 -2.14 -11.48 -3.69
CA LEU A 17 -2.07 -12.31 -4.90
C LEU A 17 -0.97 -11.81 -5.83
N PRO A 18 -0.33 -12.72 -6.58
CA PRO A 18 0.81 -12.35 -7.43
C PRO A 18 0.44 -11.66 -8.75
N ARG A 19 -0.82 -11.67 -9.11
CA ARG A 19 -1.31 -11.04 -10.36
C ARG A 19 -2.81 -10.84 -10.30
N GLN A 20 -3.31 -10.04 -11.23
CA GLN A 20 -4.75 -9.75 -11.33
C GLN A 20 -5.55 -11.04 -11.56
N VAL A 21 -6.65 -11.18 -10.83
CA VAL A 21 -7.57 -12.29 -10.97
C VAL A 21 -8.34 -12.15 -12.30
N PRO A 22 -8.52 -13.23 -13.07
CA PRO A 22 -9.32 -13.17 -14.30
C PRO A 22 -10.75 -12.70 -14.02
N ALA A 23 -11.30 -11.89 -14.92
CA ALA A 23 -12.64 -11.32 -14.78
C ALA A 23 -13.73 -12.42 -14.72
N ASP A 24 -13.46 -13.59 -15.30
CA ASP A 24 -14.40 -14.71 -15.37
C ASP A 24 -14.14 -15.79 -14.33
N SER A 25 -13.53 -15.44 -13.20
CA SER A 25 -13.14 -16.39 -12.15
C SER A 25 -14.33 -16.97 -11.35
N GLY A 26 -15.57 -16.57 -11.65
CA GLY A 26 -16.76 -17.11 -11.00
C GLY A 26 -17.09 -16.53 -9.64
N GLY A 27 -16.49 -15.40 -9.28
CA GLY A 27 -16.81 -14.68 -8.04
C GLY A 27 -16.14 -15.19 -6.77
N GLN A 28 -15.33 -16.23 -6.85
CA GLN A 28 -14.64 -16.77 -5.68
C GLN A 28 -13.67 -15.73 -5.09
N TYR A 29 -13.10 -14.88 -5.94
CA TYR A 29 -12.24 -13.79 -5.49
C TYR A 29 -12.94 -12.91 -4.44
N PHE A 30 -14.21 -12.57 -4.68
CA PHE A 30 -14.96 -11.69 -3.77
C PHE A 30 -15.17 -12.33 -2.39
N LYS A 31 -15.33 -13.65 -2.35
CA LYS A 31 -15.45 -14.38 -1.08
C LYS A 31 -14.13 -14.37 -0.31
N VAL A 32 -13.01 -14.53 -1.00
CA VAL A 32 -11.69 -14.50 -0.39
C VAL A 32 -11.38 -13.08 0.10
N GLU A 33 -11.65 -12.08 -0.73
CA GLU A 33 -11.47 -10.67 -0.34
C GLU A 33 -12.30 -10.33 0.90
N GLU A 34 -13.56 -10.73 0.93
CA GLU A 34 -14.44 -10.51 2.08
C GLU A 34 -13.86 -11.15 3.34
N TYR A 35 -13.33 -12.36 3.23
CA TYR A 35 -12.68 -13.04 4.35
C TYR A 35 -11.53 -12.21 4.93
N TYR A 36 -10.65 -11.69 4.06
CA TYR A 36 -9.53 -10.86 4.52
C TYR A 36 -9.97 -9.51 5.06
N LEU A 37 -11.05 -8.96 4.54
CA LEU A 37 -11.58 -7.67 5.02
C LEU A 37 -12.29 -7.79 6.37
N LYS A 38 -12.70 -8.99 6.79
CA LYS A 38 -13.30 -9.21 8.12
C LYS A 38 -12.26 -9.17 9.24
N ASP A 39 -11.06 -9.70 8.99
CA ASP A 39 -9.97 -9.69 9.96
C ASP A 39 -8.73 -9.12 9.27
N LYS A 40 -8.53 -7.83 9.46
CA LYS A 40 -7.45 -7.08 8.82
C LYS A 40 -6.16 -7.07 9.63
N GLY A 41 -6.11 -7.78 10.76
CA GLY A 41 -4.93 -7.80 11.61
C GLY A 41 -3.68 -8.28 10.87
N ARG A 42 -3.83 -9.34 10.07
CA ARG A 42 -2.73 -9.88 9.28
C ARG A 42 -2.30 -8.91 8.16
N LEU A 43 -3.26 -8.36 7.41
CA LEU A 43 -2.97 -7.38 6.36
C LEU A 43 -2.30 -6.15 6.93
N SER A 44 -2.82 -5.65 8.05
CA SER A 44 -2.25 -4.48 8.73
C SER A 44 -0.78 -4.72 9.06
N ARG A 45 -0.46 -5.89 9.62
CA ARG A 45 0.92 -6.24 9.97
C ARG A 45 1.79 -6.34 8.73
N GLN A 46 1.31 -7.00 7.68
CA GLN A 46 2.09 -7.18 6.45
C GLN A 46 2.45 -5.82 5.83
N TYR A 47 1.48 -4.93 5.68
CA TYR A 47 1.73 -3.60 5.11
C TYR A 47 2.59 -2.73 6.02
N ALA A 48 2.34 -2.77 7.33
CA ALA A 48 3.16 -2.01 8.27
C ALA A 48 4.63 -2.47 8.21
N ASP A 49 4.87 -3.77 8.15
CA ASP A 49 6.23 -4.30 8.11
C ASP A 49 6.96 -3.91 6.82
N VAL A 50 6.27 -3.88 5.68
CA VAL A 50 6.86 -3.39 4.44
C VAL A 50 7.27 -1.92 4.58
N LEU A 51 6.38 -1.09 5.13
CA LEU A 51 6.67 0.34 5.32
C LEU A 51 7.80 0.58 6.31
N LEU A 52 7.85 -0.18 7.40
CA LEU A 52 8.94 -0.10 8.37
C LEU A 52 10.28 -0.44 7.71
N LYS A 53 10.32 -1.48 6.91
CA LYS A 53 11.54 -1.89 6.23
C LYS A 53 11.94 -0.88 5.14
N LEU A 54 10.96 -0.35 4.40
CA LEU A 54 11.22 0.68 3.40
C LEU A 54 11.80 1.93 4.04
N ASN A 55 11.34 2.27 5.23
CA ASN A 55 11.85 3.43 5.98
C ASN A 55 13.32 3.29 6.36
N CYS A 56 13.88 2.07 6.36
CA CYS A 56 15.31 1.87 6.56
C CYS A 56 16.15 2.39 5.39
N TYR A 57 15.55 2.49 4.21
CA TYR A 57 16.24 2.90 2.98
C TYR A 57 15.90 4.31 2.55
N PHE A 58 14.72 4.80 2.91
CA PHE A 58 14.21 6.11 2.47
C PHE A 58 13.50 6.82 3.60
N ASP A 59 13.62 8.14 3.62
CA ASP A 59 12.77 8.97 4.45
C ASP A 59 11.34 8.91 3.92
N LEU A 60 10.39 8.66 4.81
CA LEU A 60 8.97 8.56 4.49
C LEU A 60 8.17 9.63 5.22
N ALA A 61 7.19 10.19 4.54
CA ALA A 61 6.22 11.10 5.15
C ALA A 61 4.83 10.47 5.04
N PHE A 62 4.08 10.49 6.13
CA PHE A 62 2.78 9.87 6.26
C PHE A 62 1.70 10.91 6.47
N SER A 63 0.53 10.71 5.85
CA SER A 63 -0.60 11.60 6.01
C SER A 63 -1.91 10.86 5.82
N TYR A 64 -2.93 11.22 6.60
CA TYR A 64 -4.29 10.70 6.39
C TYR A 64 -5.08 11.53 5.37
N ASP A 65 -4.71 12.80 5.18
CA ASP A 65 -5.50 13.76 4.39
C ASP A 65 -4.72 14.40 3.24
N ALA A 66 -3.45 14.00 3.03
CA ALA A 66 -2.55 14.55 2.02
C ALA A 66 -2.21 16.05 2.23
N GLU A 67 -2.51 16.59 3.41
CA GLU A 67 -2.21 17.99 3.75
C GLU A 67 -1.30 18.08 4.95
N HIS A 68 -1.52 17.25 5.96
CA HIS A 68 -0.76 17.23 7.21
C HIS A 68 0.17 16.03 7.21
N TRP A 69 1.47 16.28 7.08
CA TRP A 69 2.48 15.25 6.90
C TRP A 69 3.34 15.08 8.14
N GLN A 70 3.72 13.85 8.41
CA GLN A 70 4.61 13.50 9.48
C GLN A 70 5.78 12.70 8.91
N LYS A 71 6.98 13.27 9.01
CA LYS A 71 8.19 12.63 8.45
C LYS A 71 8.78 11.66 9.47
N ASN A 72 9.06 10.45 9.00
CA ASN A 72 9.73 9.39 9.78
C ASN A 72 9.11 9.22 11.17
N PRO A 73 7.82 8.89 11.27
CA PRO A 73 7.21 8.61 12.57
C PRO A 73 7.93 7.44 13.26
N GLU A 74 7.85 7.37 14.58
CA GLU A 74 8.38 6.22 15.31
C GLU A 74 7.73 4.93 14.83
N PRO A 75 8.43 3.79 14.86
CA PRO A 75 7.89 2.53 14.35
C PRO A 75 6.52 2.16 14.89
N GLU A 76 6.30 2.33 16.20
CA GLU A 76 5.01 2.04 16.81
C GLU A 76 3.90 2.91 16.24
N LYS A 77 4.23 4.14 15.88
CA LYS A 77 3.25 5.06 15.29
C LYS A 77 2.92 4.66 13.85
N ILE A 78 3.90 4.22 13.07
CA ILE A 78 3.64 3.70 11.72
C ILE A 78 2.67 2.52 11.78
N VAL A 79 2.92 1.58 12.71
CA VAL A 79 2.03 0.44 12.92
C VAL A 79 0.61 0.90 13.25
N ARG A 80 0.48 1.88 14.16
CA ARG A 80 -0.83 2.41 14.55
C ARG A 80 -1.54 3.11 13.39
N MET A 81 -0.80 3.85 12.56
CA MET A 81 -1.39 4.56 11.41
C MET A 81 -1.96 3.59 10.38
N VAL A 82 -1.23 2.51 10.07
CA VAL A 82 -1.70 1.48 9.16
C VAL A 82 -2.94 0.81 9.74
N LYS A 83 -2.89 0.44 11.02
CA LYS A 83 -4.00 -0.21 11.72
C LYS A 83 -5.24 0.70 11.74
N ALA A 84 -5.06 1.98 12.01
CA ALA A 84 -6.16 2.95 12.04
C ALA A 84 -6.82 3.07 10.66
N CYS A 85 -6.00 3.15 9.60
CA CYS A 85 -6.52 3.24 8.23
C CYS A 85 -7.43 2.05 7.88
N LEU A 86 -7.07 0.86 8.32
CA LEU A 86 -7.81 -0.36 8.01
C LEU A 86 -8.94 -0.69 9.00
N SER A 87 -9.01 0.02 10.12
CA SER A 87 -10.01 -0.24 11.16
C SER A 87 -11.38 0.35 10.80
N GLU A 88 -12.44 -0.44 10.97
CA GLU A 88 -13.82 0.01 10.71
C GLU A 88 -14.29 1.11 11.67
N VAL A 89 -13.65 1.24 12.83
CA VAL A 89 -14.09 2.20 13.86
C VAL A 89 -13.29 3.49 13.84
N SER A 90 -12.20 3.55 13.09
CA SER A 90 -11.39 4.76 12.99
C SER A 90 -12.01 5.75 11.99
N PRO A 91 -11.94 7.08 12.27
CA PRO A 91 -12.39 8.06 11.28
C PRO A 91 -11.46 8.13 10.06
N GLU A 92 -10.23 7.66 10.19
CA GLU A 92 -9.24 7.69 9.11
C GLU A 92 -9.37 6.44 8.25
N SER A 93 -9.73 6.62 6.98
CA SER A 93 -9.94 5.49 6.05
C SER A 93 -8.96 5.46 4.89
N PHE A 94 -8.00 6.37 4.87
CA PHE A 94 -7.03 6.52 3.80
C PHE A 94 -5.68 6.87 4.40
N LEU A 95 -4.60 6.31 3.85
CA LEU A 95 -3.24 6.62 4.28
C LEU A 95 -2.39 6.87 3.04
N TYR A 96 -1.71 8.03 3.03
CA TYR A 96 -0.73 8.41 2.01
C TYR A 96 0.65 8.27 2.60
N VAL A 97 1.55 7.63 1.85
CA VAL A 97 2.96 7.49 2.24
C VAL A 97 3.82 7.98 1.08
N MET A 98 4.56 9.05 1.31
CA MET A 98 5.39 9.66 0.27
C MET A 98 6.87 9.49 0.61
N LEU A 99 7.67 9.13 -0.40
CA LEU A 99 9.12 9.20 -0.26
C LEU A 99 9.52 10.67 -0.43
N THR A 100 10.32 11.19 0.49
CA THR A 100 10.62 12.62 0.50
C THR A 100 11.71 13.00 -0.50
N ASP A 101 12.58 12.07 -0.86
CA ASP A 101 13.74 12.34 -1.72
C ASP A 101 13.53 11.92 -3.18
N VAL A 102 12.51 11.15 -3.46
CA VAL A 102 12.19 10.69 -4.83
C VAL A 102 10.69 10.80 -5.05
N PRO A 103 10.24 11.07 -6.28
CA PRO A 103 8.81 11.28 -6.55
C PRO A 103 8.05 9.97 -6.63
N MET A 104 7.69 9.41 -5.49
CA MET A 104 6.92 8.19 -5.39
C MET A 104 5.90 8.30 -4.24
N LEU A 105 4.71 7.73 -4.47
CA LEU A 105 3.62 7.73 -3.50
C LEU A 105 3.08 6.32 -3.33
N LEU A 106 2.79 5.94 -2.09
CA LEU A 106 2.03 4.72 -1.79
C LEU A 106 0.72 5.14 -1.14
N THR A 107 -0.36 4.43 -1.45
CA THR A 107 -1.66 4.68 -0.82
C THR A 107 -2.27 3.39 -0.30
N LEU A 108 -2.96 3.49 0.83
CA LEU A 108 -3.68 2.39 1.45
C LEU A 108 -5.10 2.86 1.77
N GLN A 109 -6.09 2.03 1.45
CA GLN A 109 -7.50 2.33 1.71
C GLN A 109 -8.13 1.21 2.51
N ARG A 110 -9.08 1.57 3.36
CA ARG A 110 -9.79 0.63 4.24
C ARG A 110 -10.51 -0.49 3.49
N ASP A 111 -11.13 -0.18 2.37
CA ASP A 111 -12.07 -1.09 1.71
C ASP A 111 -11.45 -1.97 0.64
N ILE A 112 -10.12 -1.92 0.50
CA ILE A 112 -9.41 -2.75 -0.48
C ILE A 112 -8.28 -3.51 0.19
N THR A 113 -7.93 -4.66 -0.40
CA THR A 113 -6.91 -5.55 0.16
C THR A 113 -5.51 -5.28 -0.35
N HIS A 114 -5.35 -4.32 -1.25
CA HIS A 114 -4.04 -4.00 -1.83
C HIS A 114 -3.60 -2.58 -1.51
N MET A 115 -2.29 -2.36 -1.60
CA MET A 115 -1.67 -1.04 -1.53
C MET A 115 -1.31 -0.61 -2.95
N THR A 116 -1.49 0.66 -3.28
CA THR A 116 -1.16 1.17 -4.61
C THR A 116 0.16 1.94 -4.57
N LEU A 117 1.01 1.72 -5.57
CA LEU A 117 2.31 2.36 -5.71
C LEU A 117 2.32 3.21 -6.97
N TYR A 118 2.52 4.51 -6.82
CA TYR A 118 2.54 5.46 -7.94
C TYR A 118 3.96 5.90 -8.25
N ASN A 119 4.35 5.79 -9.51
CA ASN A 119 5.60 6.31 -10.05
C ASN A 119 6.88 5.68 -9.46
N PRO A 120 6.94 4.36 -9.22
CA PRO A 120 8.19 3.75 -8.77
C PRO A 120 9.21 3.71 -9.91
N SER A 121 10.49 3.99 -9.60
CA SER A 121 11.57 3.68 -10.53
C SER A 121 11.78 2.17 -10.57
N ASP A 122 12.53 1.69 -11.57
CA ASP A 122 12.81 0.25 -11.67
C ASP A 122 13.55 -0.26 -10.44
N ASP A 123 14.51 0.48 -9.93
CA ASP A 123 15.26 0.09 -8.72
C ASP A 123 14.36 0.05 -7.49
N LEU A 124 13.48 1.04 -7.32
CA LEU A 124 12.51 1.06 -6.23
C LEU A 124 11.52 -0.09 -6.34
N LEU A 125 11.03 -0.35 -7.53
CA LEU A 125 10.10 -1.44 -7.77
C LEU A 125 10.72 -2.78 -7.38
N HIS A 126 12.00 -2.97 -7.72
CA HIS A 126 12.73 -4.18 -7.36
C HIS A 126 12.87 -4.33 -5.84
N LEU A 127 13.30 -3.26 -5.17
CA LEU A 127 13.45 -3.26 -3.71
C LEU A 127 12.11 -3.52 -3.02
N ILE A 128 11.08 -2.79 -3.40
CA ILE A 128 9.76 -2.94 -2.79
C ILE A 128 9.19 -4.34 -3.04
N GLY A 129 9.45 -4.90 -4.23
CA GLY A 129 9.08 -6.29 -4.54
C GLY A 129 9.73 -7.30 -3.60
N GLN A 130 11.00 -7.08 -3.27
CA GLN A 130 11.72 -7.93 -2.32
C GLN A 130 11.13 -7.80 -0.91
N LEU A 131 10.85 -6.57 -0.47
CA LEU A 131 10.25 -6.33 0.84
C LEU A 131 8.86 -6.95 0.95
N ALA A 132 8.04 -6.77 -0.09
CA ALA A 132 6.72 -7.36 -0.16
C ALA A 132 6.78 -8.88 -0.07
N SER A 133 7.68 -9.49 -0.84
CA SER A 133 7.86 -10.94 -0.85
C SER A 133 8.20 -11.49 0.52
N SER A 134 9.01 -10.76 1.29
CA SER A 134 9.37 -11.17 2.66
C SER A 134 8.17 -11.20 3.60
N GLU A 135 7.07 -10.51 3.26
CA GLU A 135 5.85 -10.45 4.07
C GLU A 135 4.69 -11.24 3.45
N GLY A 136 4.96 -12.05 2.42
CA GLY A 136 3.90 -12.81 1.77
C GLY A 136 3.03 -11.99 0.83
N LEU A 137 3.54 -10.86 0.36
CA LEU A 137 2.86 -9.98 -0.58
C LEU A 137 3.59 -10.00 -1.92
N PHE A 138 2.90 -9.52 -2.94
CA PHE A 138 3.43 -9.48 -4.32
C PHE A 138 3.19 -8.10 -4.92
N VAL A 139 4.09 -7.67 -5.79
CA VAL A 139 3.94 -6.41 -6.52
C VAL A 139 3.76 -6.74 -8.00
N TRP A 140 2.70 -6.19 -8.60
CA TRP A 140 2.40 -6.43 -10.01
C TRP A 140 1.69 -5.22 -10.63
N SER A 141 1.74 -5.15 -11.95
CA SER A 141 1.07 -4.10 -12.71
C SER A 141 -0.32 -4.58 -13.10
N PRO A 142 -1.39 -3.78 -12.86
CA PRO A 142 -2.72 -4.17 -13.31
C PRO A 142 -2.75 -4.39 -14.82
N LEU A 143 -3.51 -5.41 -15.25
CA LEU A 143 -3.66 -5.68 -16.67
C LEU A 143 -4.41 -4.53 -17.34
N THR A 144 -3.83 -4.03 -18.41
CA THR A 144 -4.50 -3.01 -19.21
C THR A 144 -5.48 -3.69 -20.14
N ILE A 145 -6.71 -3.22 -20.14
CA ILE A 145 -7.72 -3.68 -21.10
C ILE A 145 -7.41 -3.01 -22.43
N ARG A 146 -7.25 -3.81 -23.45
CA ARG A 146 -6.90 -3.34 -24.78
C ARG A 146 -7.96 -3.67 -25.78
#